data_067213068e5b41a54432ab9f9638841d
#
_entry.id   067213068e5b41a54432ab9f9638841d
#
_cell.length_a   1.000
_cell.length_b   1.000
_cell.length_c   1.000
_cell.angle_alpha   90.00
_cell.angle_beta   90.00
_cell.angle_gamma   90.00
#
_symmetry.space_group_name_H-M   'P 1'
#
loop_
_entity.id
_entity.type
_entity.pdbx_description
1 polymer ?
#
loop_
_entity_poly.entity_id
_entity_poly.type
_entity_poly.pdbx_seq_one_letter_code
_entity_poly.pdbx_strand_id
1 'polypeptide(L)'
;MNKADLVAAIAAEAGLTKVQAQGAMEATVKAISEALQKGESVQLVGFGTFSVVEKAARQGVNPATGAKIEIAAKKVAKFKAGKGLAL
;
A
#
# COMPACT_ATOMS: atom_id res chain seq x y z
N MET A 1 0.54 7.91 14.77
CA MET A 1 -0.21 6.63 14.87
C MET A 1 0.61 5.51 14.25
N ASN A 2 0.79 4.44 14.98
CA ASN A 2 1.47 3.25 14.48
C ASN A 2 0.46 2.10 14.34
N LYS A 3 0.95 0.90 14.00
CA LYS A 3 0.09 -0.27 13.82
C LYS A 3 -0.72 -0.59 15.09
N ALA A 4 -0.10 -0.52 16.26
CA ALA A 4 -0.77 -0.82 17.52
C ALA A 4 -1.88 0.19 17.82
N ASP A 5 -1.64 1.46 17.57
CA ASP A 5 -2.64 2.51 17.74
C ASP A 5 -3.81 2.33 16.78
N LEU A 6 -3.51 1.95 15.56
CA LEU A 6 -4.54 1.70 14.55
C LEU A 6 -5.41 0.49 14.92
N VAL A 7 -4.80 -0.57 15.42
CA VAL A 7 -5.53 -1.76 15.89
C VAL A 7 -6.47 -1.40 17.04
N ALA A 8 -6.01 -0.58 17.98
CA ALA A 8 -6.84 -0.13 19.09
C ALA A 8 -8.03 0.71 18.60
N ALA A 9 -7.81 1.58 17.63
CA ALA A 9 -8.88 2.38 17.04
C ALA A 9 -9.90 1.50 16.31
N ILE A 10 -9.45 0.50 15.58
CA ILE A 10 -10.33 -0.45 14.88
C ILE A 10 -11.18 -1.22 15.90
N ALA A 11 -10.57 -1.67 16.98
CA ALA A 11 -11.28 -2.40 18.03
C ALA A 11 -12.40 -1.56 18.62
N ALA A 12 -12.13 -0.29 18.91
CA ALA A 12 -13.11 0.63 19.45
C ALA A 12 -14.25 0.92 18.48
N GLU A 13 -13.92 1.20 17.23
CA GLU A 13 -14.90 1.55 16.20
C GLU A 13 -15.79 0.37 15.79
N ALA A 14 -15.22 -0.82 15.68
CA ALA A 14 -15.94 -2.01 15.21
C ALA A 14 -16.53 -2.85 16.33
N GLY A 15 -16.30 -2.49 17.60
CA GLY A 15 -16.76 -3.27 18.72
C GLY A 15 -16.08 -4.63 18.84
N LEU A 16 -14.80 -4.69 18.46
CA LEU A 16 -14.01 -5.92 18.49
C LEU A 16 -13.03 -5.91 19.66
N THR A 17 -12.56 -7.09 20.03
CA THR A 17 -11.41 -7.18 20.94
C THR A 17 -10.15 -6.77 20.17
N LYS A 18 -9.07 -6.46 20.91
CA LYS A 18 -7.80 -6.10 20.29
C LYS A 18 -7.25 -7.24 19.41
N VAL A 19 -7.41 -8.48 19.86
CA VAL A 19 -6.98 -9.67 19.11
C VAL A 19 -7.76 -9.79 17.79
N GLN A 20 -9.08 -9.60 17.86
CA GLN A 20 -9.93 -9.64 16.67
C GLN A 20 -9.59 -8.49 15.70
N ALA A 21 -9.38 -7.30 16.23
CA ALA A 21 -9.02 -6.13 15.43
C ALA A 21 -7.66 -6.30 14.76
N GLN A 22 -6.70 -6.87 15.46
CA GLN A 22 -5.38 -7.17 14.90
C GLN A 22 -5.49 -8.16 13.75
N GLY A 23 -6.24 -9.23 13.92
CA GLY A 23 -6.48 -10.20 12.86
C GLY A 23 -7.17 -9.59 11.66
N ALA A 24 -8.18 -8.75 11.89
CA ALA A 24 -8.89 -8.05 10.82
C ALA A 24 -7.97 -7.11 10.06
N MET A 25 -7.12 -6.36 10.75
CA MET A 25 -6.17 -5.45 10.13
C MET A 25 -5.13 -6.21 9.30
N GLU A 26 -4.57 -7.28 9.85
CA GLU A 26 -3.59 -8.09 9.14
C GLU A 26 -4.19 -8.75 7.90
N ALA A 27 -5.41 -9.24 8.00
CA ALA A 27 -6.13 -9.81 6.86
C ALA A 27 -6.39 -8.76 5.77
N THR A 28 -6.75 -7.54 6.17
CA THR A 28 -6.99 -6.44 5.24
C THR A 28 -5.70 -6.08 4.49
N VAL A 29 -4.60 -5.90 5.21
CA VAL A 29 -3.30 -5.57 4.62
C VAL A 29 -2.84 -6.69 3.69
N LYS A 30 -3.00 -7.93 4.09
CA LYS A 30 -2.64 -9.09 3.28
C LYS A 30 -3.47 -9.14 2.00
N ALA A 31 -4.77 -8.95 2.09
CA ALA A 31 -5.66 -8.97 0.93
C ALA A 31 -5.31 -7.88 -0.07
N ILE A 32 -5.02 -6.67 0.42
CA ILE A 32 -4.60 -5.55 -0.42
C ILE A 32 -3.26 -5.86 -1.09
N SER A 33 -2.29 -6.36 -0.34
CA SER A 33 -0.97 -6.72 -0.87
C SER A 33 -1.06 -7.78 -1.96
N GLU A 34 -1.86 -8.81 -1.74
CA GLU A 34 -2.04 -9.89 -2.71
C GLU A 34 -2.71 -9.39 -4.00
N ALA A 35 -3.72 -8.53 -3.88
CA ALA A 35 -4.37 -7.93 -5.04
C ALA A 35 -3.39 -7.09 -5.85
N LEU A 36 -2.58 -6.28 -5.18
CA LEU A 36 -1.58 -5.44 -5.84
C LEU A 36 -0.48 -6.27 -6.51
N GLN A 37 -0.08 -7.39 -5.90
CA GLN A 37 0.90 -8.29 -6.51
C GLN A 37 0.37 -8.92 -7.82
N LYS A 38 -0.93 -9.11 -7.92
CA LYS A 38 -1.58 -9.61 -9.14
C LYS A 38 -1.81 -8.50 -10.18
N GLY A 39 -1.48 -7.26 -9.86
CA GLY A 39 -1.72 -6.11 -10.71
C GLY A 39 -3.13 -5.57 -10.65
N GLU A 40 -3.91 -5.99 -9.67
CA GLU A 40 -5.27 -5.50 -9.46
C GLU A 40 -5.27 -4.25 -8.61
N SER A 41 -6.18 -3.33 -8.88
CA SER A 41 -6.39 -2.16 -8.02
C SER A 41 -7.40 -2.51 -6.91
N VAL A 42 -7.27 -1.83 -5.77
CA VAL A 42 -8.21 -1.96 -4.66
C VAL A 42 -8.87 -0.62 -4.42
N GLN A 43 -10.14 -0.52 -4.74
CA GLN A 43 -10.91 0.71 -4.59
C GLN A 43 -11.76 0.64 -3.33
N LEU A 44 -11.51 1.58 -2.41
CA LEU A 44 -12.29 1.73 -1.18
C LEU A 44 -13.15 2.98 -1.32
N VAL A 45 -14.42 2.78 -1.59
CA VAL A 45 -15.37 3.88 -1.79
C VAL A 45 -15.39 4.77 -0.55
N GLY A 46 -15.24 6.07 -0.74
CA GLY A 46 -15.21 7.04 0.34
C GLY A 46 -13.86 7.19 1.04
N PHE A 47 -12.85 6.43 0.65
CA PHE A 47 -11.51 6.51 1.24
C PHE A 47 -10.44 6.79 0.19
N GLY A 48 -10.24 5.88 -0.74
CA GLY A 48 -9.24 6.03 -1.78
C GLY A 48 -9.02 4.74 -2.55
N THR A 49 -8.02 4.77 -3.43
CA THR A 49 -7.71 3.63 -4.29
C THR A 49 -6.23 3.29 -4.20
N PHE A 50 -5.95 2.02 -3.95
CA PHE A 50 -4.61 1.46 -4.06
C PHE A 50 -4.44 0.91 -5.47
N SER A 51 -3.33 1.23 -6.10
CA SER A 51 -3.03 0.75 -7.45
C SER A 51 -1.55 0.41 -7.57
N VAL A 52 -1.22 -0.33 -8.62
CA VAL A 52 0.16 -0.68 -8.93
C VAL A 52 0.60 0.12 -10.15
N VAL A 53 1.71 0.81 -10.01
CA VAL A 53 2.38 1.48 -11.12
C VAL A 53 3.60 0.66 -11.46
N GLU A 54 3.72 0.27 -12.72
CA GLU A 54 4.85 -0.47 -13.21
C GLU A 54 5.82 0.51 -13.86
N LYS A 55 7.03 0.60 -13.31
CA LYS A 55 8.09 1.41 -13.90
C LYS A 55 8.92 0.52 -14.81
N ALA A 56 9.02 0.91 -16.08
CA ALA A 56 9.82 0.18 -17.06
C ALA A 56 11.30 0.21 -16.69
N ALA A 57 12.02 -0.83 -17.13
CA ALA A 57 13.48 -0.84 -17.03
C ALA A 57 14.07 0.35 -17.79
N ARG A 58 15.09 0.98 -17.22
CA ARG A 58 15.77 2.12 -17.82
C ARG A 58 17.26 2.05 -17.53
N GLN A 59 18.02 2.72 -18.38
CA GLN A 59 19.45 2.88 -18.15
C GLN A 59 19.69 4.15 -17.33
N GLY A 60 20.57 4.03 -16.34
CA GLY A 60 21.03 5.15 -15.56
C GLY A 60 22.54 5.25 -15.62
N VAL A 61 23.10 6.28 -15.00
CA VAL A 61 24.53 6.48 -14.93
C VAL A 61 24.91 6.53 -13.45
N ASN A 62 25.94 5.76 -13.08
CA ASN A 62 26.48 5.81 -11.73
C ASN A 62 27.29 7.11 -11.57
N PRO A 63 26.87 8.04 -10.70
CA PRO A 63 27.52 9.33 -10.56
C PRO A 63 28.95 9.23 -10.01
N ALA A 64 29.30 8.15 -9.33
CA ALA A 64 30.63 7.97 -8.76
C ALA A 64 31.63 7.46 -9.79
N THR A 65 31.23 6.63 -10.73
CA THR A 65 32.12 6.00 -11.71
C THR A 65 31.84 6.42 -13.14
N GLY A 66 30.69 7.03 -13.40
CA GLY A 66 30.24 7.35 -14.76
C GLY A 66 29.81 6.13 -15.58
N ALA A 67 29.81 4.95 -14.97
CA ALA A 67 29.40 3.72 -15.63
C ALA A 67 27.89 3.69 -15.86
N LYS A 68 27.47 3.15 -16.99
CA LYS A 68 26.06 2.92 -17.26
C LYS A 68 25.57 1.75 -16.40
N ILE A 69 24.46 1.96 -15.72
CA ILE A 69 23.80 0.91 -14.95
C ILE A 69 22.40 0.71 -15.51
N GLU A 70 21.94 -0.54 -15.47
CA GLU A 70 20.59 -0.89 -15.87
C GLU A 70 19.70 -0.95 -14.64
N ILE A 71 18.61 -0.15 -14.66
CA ILE A 71 17.62 -0.13 -13.61
C ILE A 71 16.49 -1.05 -14.03
N ALA A 72 16.31 -2.16 -13.31
CA ALA A 72 15.29 -3.15 -13.62
C ALA A 72 13.88 -2.58 -13.50
N ALA A 73 12.95 -3.16 -14.25
CA ALA A 73 11.52 -2.86 -14.12
C ALA A 73 11.06 -3.11 -12.69
N LYS A 74 10.17 -2.25 -12.18
CA LYS A 74 9.78 -2.28 -10.79
C LYS A 74 8.29 -1.97 -10.66
N LYS A 75 7.59 -2.74 -9.83
CA LYS A 75 6.20 -2.48 -9.46
C LYS A 75 6.18 -1.70 -8.16
N VAL A 76 5.43 -0.60 -8.14
CA VAL A 76 5.31 0.27 -6.97
C VAL A 76 3.84 0.43 -6.63
N ALA A 77 3.49 0.22 -5.36
CA ALA A 77 2.15 0.49 -4.87
C ALA A 77 1.94 2.00 -4.74
N LYS A 78 0.78 2.45 -5.18
CA LYS A 78 0.42 3.87 -5.14
C LYS A 78 -0.97 4.02 -4.53
N PHE A 79 -1.14 5.01 -3.66
CA PHE A 79 -2.42 5.32 -3.05
C PHE A 79 -2.91 6.69 -3.55
N LYS A 80 -4.15 6.72 -4.01
CA LYS A 80 -4.83 7.96 -4.40
C LYS A 80 -6.02 8.19 -3.48
N ALA A 81 -6.03 9.30 -2.76
CA ALA A 81 -7.13 9.66 -1.88
C ALA A 81 -8.41 9.89 -2.68
N GLY A 82 -9.51 9.37 -2.16
CA GLY A 82 -10.83 9.56 -2.74
C GLY A 82 -11.50 10.82 -2.23
N LYS A 83 -12.64 11.15 -2.81
CA LYS A 83 -13.42 12.34 -2.43
C LYS A 83 -13.95 12.29 -1.00
N GLY A 84 -14.16 11.07 -0.48
CA GLY A 84 -14.66 10.89 0.89
C GLY A 84 -13.60 11.10 1.96
N LEU A 85 -12.31 11.12 1.58
CA LEU A 85 -11.22 11.39 2.51
C LEU A 85 -10.93 12.90 2.48
N ALA A 86 -11.70 13.66 3.28
CA ALA A 86 -11.52 15.10 3.38
C ALA A 86 -10.47 15.40 4.45
N LEU A 87 -9.45 16.16 4.07
CA LEU A 87 -8.41 16.61 4.98
C LEU A 87 -8.41 18.13 5.11
#